data_7e28ba30531dad09b7dfc04dbcf761b9
#
_entry.id   7e28ba30531dad09b7dfc04dbcf761b9
#
_cell.length_a   1.000
_cell.length_b   1.000
_cell.length_c   1.000
_cell.angle_alpha   90.00
_cell.angle_beta   90.00
_cell.angle_gamma   90.00
#
_symmetry.space_group_name_H-M   'P 1'
#
loop_
_entity.id
_entity.type
_entity.pdbx_description
1 polymer ?
#
loop_
_entity_poly.entity_id
_entity_poly.type
_entity_poly.pdbx_seq_one_letter_code
_entity_poly.pdbx_strand_id
1 'polypeptide(L)'
;MPKTPLLGITEGDPAGIGPEITVQAIHNMADDRSFIPIVYGDPAIISRACSVTGLSETVRRVTSEEHIEPEPNVINVVDTGTVPHADSIEWGSVQELAGRAAIASIEAATDAALSGKTDGVVTSPINKEAIWKTCLLYTSP
;
A
#
# COMPACT_ATOMS: atom_id res chain seq x y z
N MET A 1 23.08 -18.96 -0.34
CA MET A 1 22.77 -17.52 -0.22
C MET A 1 21.34 -17.35 0.21
N PRO A 2 21.10 -16.64 1.30
CA PRO A 2 19.72 -16.36 1.68
C PRO A 2 19.08 -15.46 0.63
N LYS A 3 17.82 -15.76 0.32
CA LYS A 3 17.04 -14.97 -0.62
C LYS A 3 16.70 -13.62 0.02
N THR A 4 16.76 -12.56 -0.75
CA THR A 4 16.32 -11.23 -0.29
C THR A 4 14.81 -11.29 0.00
N PRO A 5 14.37 -10.93 1.21
CA PRO A 5 12.95 -11.02 1.55
C PRO A 5 12.12 -10.01 0.76
N LEU A 6 10.93 -10.46 0.37
CA LEU A 6 9.91 -9.62 -0.26
C LEU A 6 8.92 -9.19 0.81
N LEU A 7 8.84 -7.91 1.08
CA LEU A 7 7.97 -7.36 2.12
C LEU A 7 6.75 -6.68 1.49
N GLY A 8 5.56 -7.11 1.91
CA GLY A 8 4.32 -6.47 1.52
C GLY A 8 4.06 -5.25 2.40
N ILE A 9 3.81 -4.11 1.77
CA ILE A 9 3.55 -2.85 2.46
C ILE A 9 2.12 -2.43 2.16
N THR A 10 1.31 -2.20 3.18
CA THR A 10 -0.05 -1.75 2.97
C THR A 10 -0.08 -0.26 2.64
N GLU A 11 -1.00 0.13 1.78
CA GLU A 11 -1.21 1.53 1.40
C GLU A 11 -1.62 2.40 2.59
N GLY A 12 -2.35 1.82 3.56
CA GLY A 12 -2.94 2.56 4.66
C GLY A 12 -4.23 3.26 4.24
N ASP A 13 -4.61 4.31 4.97
CA ASP A 13 -5.80 5.10 4.62
C ASP A 13 -5.47 6.03 3.45
N PRO A 14 -6.11 5.86 2.28
CA PRO A 14 -5.81 6.71 1.13
C PRO A 14 -6.23 8.17 1.29
N ALA A 15 -7.09 8.49 2.25
CA ALA A 15 -7.46 9.88 2.57
C ALA A 15 -6.52 10.51 3.61
N GLY A 16 -5.65 9.71 4.23
CA GLY A 16 -4.69 10.16 5.23
C GLY A 16 -3.27 10.19 4.68
N ILE A 17 -2.30 10.02 5.58
CA ILE A 17 -0.88 10.12 5.25
C ILE A 17 -0.24 8.78 4.89
N GLY A 18 -0.99 7.68 4.96
CA GLY A 18 -0.45 6.34 4.69
C GLY A 18 0.25 6.22 3.36
N PRO A 19 -0.41 6.57 2.23
CA PRO A 19 0.23 6.48 0.92
C PRO A 19 1.49 7.34 0.80
N GLU A 20 1.47 8.56 1.35
CA GLU A 20 2.62 9.46 1.32
C GLU A 20 3.80 8.90 2.10
N ILE A 21 3.57 8.37 3.28
CA ILE A 21 4.60 7.72 4.10
C ILE A 21 5.16 6.51 3.36
N THR A 22 4.30 5.72 2.73
CA THR A 22 4.70 4.53 1.97
C THR A 22 5.66 4.88 0.86
N VAL A 23 5.31 5.84 0.01
CA VAL A 23 6.16 6.21 -1.13
C VAL A 23 7.46 6.86 -0.69
N GLN A 24 7.41 7.69 0.35
CA GLN A 24 8.62 8.32 0.88
C GLN A 24 9.57 7.31 1.51
N ALA A 25 9.05 6.34 2.23
CA ALA A 25 9.87 5.28 2.82
C ALA A 25 10.56 4.45 1.74
N ILE A 26 9.83 4.07 0.71
CA ILE A 26 10.39 3.29 -0.40
C ILE A 26 11.47 4.11 -1.11
N HIS A 27 11.21 5.39 -1.37
CA HIS A 27 12.17 6.29 -1.99
C HIS A 27 13.45 6.42 -1.16
N ASN A 28 13.30 6.66 0.12
CA ASN A 28 14.44 6.87 1.03
C ASN A 28 15.27 5.61 1.23
N MET A 29 14.66 4.43 1.07
CA MET A 29 15.33 3.15 1.25
C MET A 29 15.69 2.47 -0.08
N ALA A 30 15.64 3.19 -1.18
CA ALA A 30 15.88 2.63 -2.52
C ALA A 30 17.26 1.99 -2.68
N ASP A 31 18.26 2.48 -1.95
CA ASP A 31 19.61 1.94 -1.97
C ASP A 31 19.82 0.78 -1.02
N ASP A 32 18.84 0.52 -0.14
CA ASP A 32 18.90 -0.61 0.79
C ASP A 32 18.52 -1.89 0.06
N ARG A 33 19.46 -2.84 0.01
CA ARG A 33 19.29 -4.12 -0.68
C ARG A 33 18.87 -5.23 0.26
N SER A 34 18.50 -4.92 1.50
CA SER A 34 18.14 -5.94 2.48
C SER A 34 16.74 -6.51 2.27
N PHE A 35 15.88 -5.83 1.51
CA PHE A 35 14.54 -6.30 1.19
C PHE A 35 14.04 -5.72 -0.13
N ILE A 36 12.97 -6.35 -0.65
CA ILE A 36 12.28 -5.89 -1.86
C ILE A 36 10.87 -5.47 -1.43
N PRO A 37 10.50 -4.18 -1.61
CA PRO A 37 9.15 -3.73 -1.26
C PRO A 37 8.14 -4.03 -2.37
N ILE A 38 6.92 -4.42 -1.97
CA ILE A 38 5.77 -4.48 -2.86
C ILE A 38 4.57 -3.88 -2.12
N VAL A 39 3.87 -2.97 -2.76
CA VAL A 39 2.75 -2.26 -2.15
C VAL A 39 1.44 -2.96 -2.50
N TYR A 40 0.57 -3.11 -1.52
CA TYR A 40 -0.80 -3.57 -1.71
C TYR A 40 -1.72 -2.36 -1.56
N GLY A 41 -2.42 -2.01 -2.62
CA GLY A 41 -3.26 -0.83 -2.61
C GLY A 41 -3.77 -0.47 -4.00
N ASP A 42 -3.99 0.80 -4.20
CA ASP A 42 -4.56 1.34 -5.44
C ASP A 42 -3.48 2.11 -6.20
N PRO A 43 -3.08 1.66 -7.39
CA PRO A 43 -2.01 2.35 -8.16
C PRO A 43 -2.26 3.84 -8.37
N ALA A 44 -3.52 4.24 -8.59
CA ALA A 44 -3.86 5.64 -8.76
C ALA A 44 -3.60 6.47 -7.49
N ILE A 45 -3.86 5.90 -6.32
CA ILE A 45 -3.58 6.55 -5.03
C ILE A 45 -2.07 6.66 -4.79
N ILE A 46 -1.33 5.62 -5.11
CA ILE A 46 0.13 5.63 -4.96
C ILE A 46 0.77 6.63 -5.92
N SER A 47 0.28 6.70 -7.17
CA SER A 47 0.73 7.72 -8.13
C SER A 47 0.46 9.13 -7.63
N ARG A 48 -0.72 9.37 -7.07
CA ARG A 48 -1.08 10.66 -6.48
C ARG A 48 -0.13 11.01 -5.33
N ALA A 49 0.17 10.04 -4.47
CA ALA A 49 1.10 10.25 -3.37
C ALA A 49 2.50 10.63 -3.85
N CYS A 50 2.99 9.99 -4.91
CA CYS A 50 4.28 10.37 -5.51
C CYS A 50 4.25 11.82 -6.01
N SER A 51 3.19 12.22 -6.70
CA SER A 51 3.06 13.59 -7.21
C SER A 51 3.05 14.63 -6.09
N VAL A 52 2.29 14.37 -5.03
CA VAL A 52 2.17 15.30 -3.90
C VAL A 52 3.47 15.45 -3.14
N THR A 53 4.23 14.37 -3.01
CA THR A 53 5.51 14.39 -2.29
C THR A 53 6.70 14.81 -3.15
N GLY A 54 6.47 15.10 -4.44
CA GLY A 54 7.52 15.52 -5.36
C GLY A 54 8.43 14.40 -5.82
N LEU A 55 8.00 13.15 -5.71
CA LEU A 55 8.78 12.00 -6.11
C LEU A 55 8.52 11.65 -7.58
N SER A 56 9.57 11.23 -8.27
CA SER A 56 9.52 10.92 -9.71
C SER A 56 9.43 9.42 -10.00
N GLU A 57 9.22 8.59 -8.98
CA GLU A 57 9.11 7.15 -9.16
C GLU A 57 7.93 6.79 -10.07
N THR A 58 8.13 5.76 -10.88
CA THR A 58 7.09 5.19 -11.73
C THR A 58 6.33 4.13 -10.93
N VAL A 59 5.01 4.24 -10.91
CA VAL A 59 4.16 3.24 -10.29
C VAL A 59 3.86 2.15 -11.33
N ARG A 60 4.19 0.92 -10.99
CA ARG A 60 3.93 -0.24 -11.85
C ARG A 60 2.88 -1.13 -11.20
N ARG A 61 1.78 -1.33 -11.88
CA ARG A 61 0.77 -2.31 -11.47
C ARG A 61 1.30 -3.71 -11.76
N VAL A 62 1.32 -4.58 -10.75
CA VAL A 62 1.74 -5.97 -10.91
C VAL A 62 0.57 -6.88 -10.57
N THR A 63 0.50 -8.02 -11.24
CA THR A 63 -0.58 -9.00 -11.07
C THR A 63 -0.17 -10.21 -10.25
N SER A 64 1.13 -10.32 -9.93
CA SER A 64 1.69 -11.44 -9.18
C SER A 64 2.89 -10.96 -8.37
N GLU A 65 3.10 -11.59 -7.22
CA GLU A 65 4.28 -11.38 -6.39
C GLU A 65 5.49 -12.17 -6.91
N GLU A 66 5.29 -13.04 -7.90
CA GLU A 66 6.36 -13.84 -8.48
C GLU A 66 7.26 -12.98 -9.36
N HIS A 67 8.55 -13.23 -9.28
CA HIS A 67 9.56 -12.59 -10.14
C HIS A 67 9.63 -11.06 -9.98
N ILE A 68 9.26 -10.55 -8.81
CA ILE A 68 9.46 -9.14 -8.51
C ILE A 68 10.95 -8.91 -8.25
N GLU A 69 11.53 -8.02 -9.03
CA GLU A 69 12.92 -7.62 -8.87
C GLU A 69 13.00 -6.16 -8.49
N PRO A 70 13.98 -5.77 -7.67
CA PRO A 70 14.17 -4.37 -7.35
C PRO A 70 14.61 -3.60 -8.59
N GLU A 71 13.90 -2.54 -8.91
CA GLU A 71 14.26 -1.60 -9.97
C GLU A 71 14.31 -0.20 -9.40
N PRO A 72 15.36 0.57 -9.70
CA PRO A 72 15.43 1.95 -9.24
C PRO A 72 14.28 2.76 -9.82
N ASN A 73 13.72 3.64 -8.98
CA ASN A 73 12.64 4.56 -9.35
C ASN A 73 11.33 3.88 -9.79
N VAL A 74 11.11 2.64 -9.38
CA VAL A 74 9.87 1.92 -9.66
C VAL A 74 9.24 1.46 -8.35
N ILE A 75 7.95 1.72 -8.18
CA ILE A 75 7.15 1.20 -7.06
C ILE A 75 6.16 0.18 -7.63
N ASN A 76 6.31 -1.07 -7.23
CA ASN A 76 5.42 -2.14 -7.65
C ASN A 76 4.19 -2.18 -6.74
N VAL A 77 3.00 -2.17 -7.33
CA VAL A 77 1.73 -2.16 -6.60
C VAL A 77 0.86 -3.30 -7.07
N VAL A 78 0.44 -4.13 -6.13
CA VAL A 78 -0.64 -5.11 -6.37
C VAL A 78 -1.95 -4.37 -6.16
N ASP A 79 -2.73 -4.25 -7.24
CA ASP A 79 -3.98 -3.50 -7.23
C ASP A 79 -5.05 -4.26 -6.45
N THR A 80 -5.55 -3.66 -5.39
CA THR A 80 -6.63 -4.26 -4.57
C THR A 80 -8.02 -3.96 -5.12
N GLY A 81 -8.12 -3.09 -6.13
CA GLY A 81 -9.36 -2.84 -6.87
C GLY A 81 -10.43 -2.07 -6.12
N THR A 82 -10.09 -1.40 -5.02
CA THR A 82 -11.08 -0.74 -4.18
C THR A 82 -11.42 0.67 -4.63
N VAL A 83 -10.40 1.45 -5.03
CA VAL A 83 -10.56 2.85 -5.42
C VAL A 83 -10.49 2.93 -6.95
N PRO A 84 -11.61 3.23 -7.64
CA PRO A 84 -11.60 3.27 -9.11
C PRO A 84 -10.79 4.42 -9.68
N HIS A 85 -10.81 5.58 -9.00
CA HIS A 85 -10.07 6.77 -9.43
C HIS A 85 -9.54 7.49 -8.20
N ALA A 86 -8.36 8.11 -8.30
CA ALA A 86 -7.79 8.87 -7.19
C ALA A 86 -8.74 9.98 -6.71
N ASP A 87 -9.49 10.60 -7.63
CA ASP A 87 -10.45 11.65 -7.30
C ASP A 87 -11.65 11.14 -6.47
N SER A 88 -11.84 9.83 -6.37
CA SER A 88 -12.89 9.23 -5.52
C SER A 88 -12.59 9.41 -4.05
N ILE A 89 -11.36 9.75 -3.70
CA ILE A 89 -10.90 9.95 -2.31
C ILE A 89 -10.56 11.42 -2.10
N GLU A 90 -11.21 12.03 -1.11
CA GLU A 90 -10.91 13.38 -0.67
C GLU A 90 -9.92 13.33 0.48
N TRP A 91 -8.81 14.04 0.37
CA TRP A 91 -7.80 14.08 1.42
C TRP A 91 -8.33 14.72 2.71
N GLY A 92 -7.89 14.17 3.84
CA GLY A 92 -8.19 14.71 5.16
C GLY A 92 -9.63 14.48 5.62
N SER A 93 -10.40 13.71 4.86
CA SER A 93 -11.80 13.42 5.16
C SER A 93 -11.96 11.97 5.60
N VAL A 94 -12.80 11.73 6.58
CA VAL A 94 -13.16 10.37 7.01
C VAL A 94 -14.20 9.82 6.05
N GLN A 95 -13.85 8.78 5.30
CA GLN A 95 -14.70 8.24 4.23
C GLN A 95 -14.78 6.72 4.31
N GLU A 96 -15.96 6.18 4.05
CA GLU A 96 -16.15 4.73 4.01
C GLU A 96 -15.29 4.09 2.93
N LEU A 97 -15.18 4.69 1.73
CA LEU A 97 -14.37 4.16 0.64
C LEU A 97 -12.90 4.06 1.04
N ALA A 98 -12.38 5.06 1.75
CA ALA A 98 -11.01 5.04 2.25
C ALA A 98 -10.81 3.93 3.29
N GLY A 99 -11.79 3.72 4.16
CA GLY A 99 -11.77 2.62 5.12
C GLY A 99 -11.76 1.26 4.43
N ARG A 100 -12.57 1.09 3.39
CA ARG A 100 -12.59 -0.16 2.60
C ARG A 100 -11.26 -0.40 1.91
N ALA A 101 -10.66 0.65 1.37
CA ALA A 101 -9.35 0.55 0.71
C ALA A 101 -8.26 0.15 1.71
N ALA A 102 -8.26 0.73 2.91
CA ALA A 102 -7.30 0.39 3.96
C ALA A 102 -7.42 -1.09 4.36
N ILE A 103 -8.66 -1.58 4.55
CA ILE A 103 -8.90 -2.98 4.90
C ILE A 103 -8.50 -3.92 3.76
N ALA A 104 -8.87 -3.60 2.54
CA ALA A 104 -8.53 -4.43 1.38
C ALA A 104 -7.02 -4.60 1.23
N SER A 105 -6.28 -3.52 1.46
CA SER A 105 -4.82 -3.53 1.42
C SER A 105 -4.24 -4.43 2.51
N ILE A 106 -4.75 -4.36 3.73
CA ILE A 106 -4.30 -5.19 4.85
C ILE A 106 -4.62 -6.67 4.58
N GLU A 107 -5.84 -6.97 4.14
CA GLU A 107 -6.25 -8.35 3.84
C GLU A 107 -5.39 -8.96 2.74
N ALA A 108 -5.18 -8.22 1.65
CA ALA A 108 -4.37 -8.72 0.53
C ALA A 108 -2.92 -8.97 0.95
N ALA A 109 -2.32 -8.05 1.70
CA ALA A 109 -0.95 -8.21 2.18
C ALA A 109 -0.81 -9.37 3.16
N THR A 110 -1.79 -9.53 4.04
CA THR A 110 -1.81 -10.61 5.03
C THR A 110 -1.98 -11.97 4.35
N ASP A 111 -2.91 -12.08 3.41
CA ASP A 111 -3.14 -13.31 2.65
C ASP A 111 -1.88 -13.72 1.87
N ALA A 112 -1.20 -12.76 1.28
CA ALA A 112 0.05 -13.02 0.55
C ALA A 112 1.13 -13.57 1.49
N ALA A 113 1.27 -13.00 2.69
CA ALA A 113 2.24 -13.46 3.67
C ALA A 113 1.90 -14.86 4.18
N LEU A 114 0.63 -15.11 4.51
CA LEU A 114 0.18 -16.40 5.01
C LEU A 114 0.34 -17.52 3.98
N SER A 115 0.18 -17.20 2.70
CA SER A 115 0.34 -18.18 1.62
C SER A 115 1.78 -18.29 1.11
N GLY A 116 2.72 -17.58 1.73
CA GLY A 116 4.13 -17.67 1.38
C GLY A 116 4.55 -16.86 0.16
N LYS A 117 3.68 -16.00 -0.37
CA LYS A 117 4.00 -15.15 -1.52
C LYS A 117 4.92 -14.00 -1.15
N THR A 118 4.80 -13.51 0.09
CA THR A 118 5.72 -12.53 0.66
C THR A 118 6.26 -13.06 1.99
N ASP A 119 7.34 -12.45 2.46
CA ASP A 119 8.03 -12.87 3.69
C ASP A 119 7.58 -12.11 4.93
N GLY A 120 6.81 -11.07 4.75
CA GLY A 120 6.31 -10.29 5.88
C GLY A 120 5.41 -9.14 5.43
N VAL A 121 4.80 -8.48 6.41
CA VAL A 121 3.89 -7.36 6.17
C VAL A 121 4.33 -6.15 6.99
N VAL A 122 4.35 -5.00 6.35
CA VAL A 122 4.55 -3.69 7.01
C VAL A 122 3.26 -2.89 6.79
N THR A 123 2.68 -2.40 7.86
CA THR A 123 1.42 -1.65 7.78
C THR A 123 1.66 -0.15 7.86
N SER A 124 0.97 0.60 7.00
CA SER A 124 0.93 2.06 7.03
C SER A 124 -0.25 2.54 7.87
N PRO A 125 -0.25 3.82 8.32
CA PRO A 125 -1.31 4.34 9.18
C PRO A 125 -2.71 4.20 8.60
N ILE A 126 -3.65 3.82 9.46
CA ILE A 126 -5.07 3.69 9.12
C ILE A 126 -5.90 4.66 9.96
N ASN A 127 -7.13 4.91 9.51
CA ASN A 127 -8.10 5.70 10.25
C ASN A 127 -9.21 4.78 10.75
N LYS A 128 -9.28 4.57 12.06
CA LYS A 128 -10.27 3.65 12.67
C LYS A 128 -11.70 4.09 12.42
N GLU A 129 -11.97 5.39 12.44
CA GLU A 129 -13.30 5.92 12.18
C GLU A 129 -13.76 5.60 10.75
N ALA A 130 -12.87 5.73 9.77
CA ALA A 130 -13.17 5.35 8.39
C ALA A 130 -13.48 3.85 8.27
N ILE A 131 -12.73 3.02 9.00
CA ILE A 131 -12.96 1.58 9.03
C ILE A 131 -14.28 1.26 9.72
N TRP A 132 -14.62 1.96 10.80
CA TRP A 132 -15.91 1.77 11.47
C TRP A 132 -17.09 2.07 10.55
N LYS A 133 -16.96 3.04 9.64
CA LYS A 133 -18.01 3.33 8.65
C LYS A 133 -18.29 2.14 7.73
N THR A 134 -17.36 1.19 7.62
CA THR A 134 -17.58 -0.06 6.87
C THR A 134 -18.29 -1.14 7.70
N CYS A 135 -18.56 -0.89 8.96
CA CYS A 135 -19.14 -1.81 9.93
C CYS A 135 -18.27 -3.03 10.26
N LEU A 136 -16.98 -2.98 9.96
CA LEU A 136 -16.07 -4.10 10.22
C LEU A 136 -15.48 -4.09 11.62
N LEU A 137 -15.41 -2.93 12.27
CA LEU A 137 -14.86 -2.78 13.63
C LEU A 137 -15.89 -2.31 14.65
N TYR A 138 -17.17 -2.45 14.37
CA TYR A 138 -18.18 -1.93 15.29
C TYR A 138 -18.19 -2.61 16.67
N THR A 139 -17.59 -3.78 16.80
CA THR A 139 -17.42 -4.47 18.07
C THR A 139 -16.13 -4.13 18.79
N SER A 140 -15.24 -3.38 18.15
CA SER A 140 -13.96 -2.97 18.74
C SER A 140 -14.20 -1.78 19.68
N PRO A 141 -13.68 -1.81 20.89
CA PRO A 141 -13.78 -0.66 21.80
C PRO A 141 -13.03 0.56 21.29
#